data_2bd59b30a2d5110560c5f18c25bad58a
#
_entry.id   2bd59b30a2d5110560c5f18c25bad58a
#
_cell.length_a   1.000
_cell.length_b   1.000
_cell.length_c   1.000
_cell.angle_alpha   90.00
_cell.angle_beta   90.00
_cell.angle_gamma   90.00
#
_symmetry.space_group_name_H-M   'P 1'
#
loop_
_entity.id
_entity.type
_entity.pdbx_description
1 polymer ?
#
loop_
_entity_poly.entity_id
_entity_poly.type
_entity_poly.pdbx_seq_one_letter_code
_entity_poly.pdbx_strand_id
1 'polypeptide(L)'
;RMIARITLEATSPLAVGSGEKDIITDAPVTRDVNDLPYIPGTSLMGIIRHSMKDLKESDSIFGYQKGDKGEGSKVLISDALLLGSNQKAMDGLKNIEQDEYLKAFEVLPIRQHVRITEKGTGANHGKFDEQVVYKGTRFIFEMELLSETKDDENMQNILNTISSPTFRVGSGTRNGFGSMKVVSLKYASYDLTQEKDLDAYLKKSSSLEEDWNEAMEKKPCELQGT
;
A
#
# COMPACT_ATOMS: atom_id res chain seq x y z
N ARG A 1 14.76 14.91 4.01
CA ARG A 1 14.01 13.77 3.48
C ARG A 1 13.85 12.71 4.56
N MET A 2 12.64 12.20 4.69
CA MET A 2 12.36 11.08 5.58
C MET A 2 11.81 9.94 4.73
N ILE A 3 12.39 8.77 4.85
CA ILE A 3 12.01 7.60 4.03
C ILE A 3 11.58 6.47 4.96
N ALA A 4 10.50 5.80 4.62
CA ALA A 4 10.05 4.58 5.27
C ALA A 4 9.82 3.50 4.23
N ARG A 5 10.38 2.31 4.43
CA ARG A 5 10.10 1.11 3.65
C ARG A 5 9.28 0.17 4.49
N ILE A 6 8.09 -0.15 4.02
CA ILE A 6 7.03 -0.77 4.82
C ILE A 6 6.59 -2.06 4.13
N THR A 7 6.58 -3.16 4.89
CA THR A 7 5.96 -4.41 4.45
C THR A 7 4.63 -4.60 5.14
N LEU A 8 3.58 -4.74 4.35
CA LEU A 8 2.22 -5.06 4.79
C LEU A 8 1.89 -6.52 4.51
N GLU A 9 1.18 -7.17 5.43
CA GLU A 9 0.60 -8.50 5.22
C GLU A 9 -0.92 -8.42 5.26
N ALA A 10 -1.58 -9.01 4.28
CA ALA A 10 -3.03 -9.12 4.25
C ALA A 10 -3.51 -10.10 5.33
N THR A 11 -4.27 -9.61 6.32
CA THR A 11 -4.84 -10.44 7.39
C THR A 11 -6.25 -10.94 7.07
N SER A 12 -6.84 -10.43 5.99
CA SER A 12 -8.06 -10.92 5.35
C SER A 12 -7.90 -10.89 3.83
N PRO A 13 -8.78 -11.51 3.04
CA PRO A 13 -8.73 -11.40 1.59
C PRO A 13 -8.70 -9.93 1.14
N LEU A 14 -7.91 -9.65 0.09
CA LEU A 14 -7.69 -8.28 -0.39
C LEU A 14 -8.22 -8.13 -1.81
N ALA A 15 -9.10 -7.15 -2.02
CA ALA A 15 -9.65 -6.80 -3.32
C ALA A 15 -9.18 -5.40 -3.73
N VAL A 16 -8.10 -5.33 -4.50
CA VAL A 16 -7.62 -4.08 -5.13
C VAL A 16 -7.99 -4.12 -6.59
N GLY A 17 -9.14 -3.54 -6.91
CA GLY A 17 -9.69 -3.56 -8.27
C GLY A 17 -8.90 -2.66 -9.22
N SER A 18 -8.80 -3.09 -10.48
CA SER A 18 -8.21 -2.30 -11.57
C SER A 18 -9.11 -1.13 -12.01
N GLY A 19 -10.38 -1.14 -11.61
CA GLY A 19 -11.41 -0.21 -12.09
C GLY A 19 -12.00 -0.61 -13.43
N GLU A 20 -11.54 -1.67 -14.04
CA GLU A 20 -12.03 -2.22 -15.29
C GLU A 20 -12.89 -3.48 -15.04
N LYS A 21 -13.67 -3.88 -16.06
CA LYS A 21 -14.37 -5.15 -16.07
C LYS A 21 -13.69 -6.10 -17.02
N ASP A 22 -13.59 -7.36 -16.62
CA ASP A 22 -13.07 -8.44 -17.46
C ASP A 22 -14.20 -9.38 -17.87
N ILE A 23 -13.91 -10.27 -18.84
CA ILE A 23 -14.86 -11.30 -19.31
C ILE A 23 -15.17 -12.32 -18.20
N ILE A 24 -14.20 -12.54 -17.28
CA ILE A 24 -14.28 -13.56 -16.23
C ILE A 24 -14.88 -13.01 -14.94
N THR A 25 -14.65 -11.73 -14.63
CA THR A 25 -15.08 -11.11 -13.36
C THR A 25 -15.45 -9.65 -13.53
N ASP A 26 -16.45 -9.19 -12.77
CA ASP A 26 -16.87 -7.79 -12.75
C ASP A 26 -15.84 -6.84 -12.12
N ALA A 27 -14.98 -7.36 -11.24
CA ALA A 27 -13.96 -6.59 -10.53
C ALA A 27 -12.65 -7.39 -10.45
N PRO A 28 -11.80 -7.35 -11.49
CA PRO A 28 -10.49 -7.98 -11.48
C PRO A 28 -9.52 -7.23 -10.56
N VAL A 29 -8.56 -7.97 -9.99
CA VAL A 29 -7.45 -7.40 -9.21
C VAL A 29 -6.45 -6.72 -10.15
N THR A 30 -5.91 -5.58 -9.71
CA THR A 30 -4.82 -4.87 -10.40
C THR A 30 -3.57 -5.74 -10.44
N ARG A 31 -2.96 -5.84 -11.64
CA ARG A 31 -1.77 -6.67 -11.88
C ARG A 31 -0.64 -5.87 -12.50
N ASP A 32 0.58 -6.25 -12.15
CA ASP A 32 1.82 -5.67 -12.69
C ASP A 32 2.23 -6.31 -14.04
N VAL A 33 3.44 -5.97 -14.50
CA VAL A 33 4.02 -6.50 -15.76
C VAL A 33 4.26 -8.02 -15.74
N ASN A 34 4.35 -8.61 -14.55
CA ASN A 34 4.52 -10.07 -14.37
C ASN A 34 3.18 -10.79 -14.16
N ASP A 35 2.06 -10.10 -14.37
CA ASP A 35 0.71 -10.59 -14.06
C ASP A 35 0.50 -10.92 -12.57
N LEU A 36 1.28 -10.30 -11.68
CA LEU A 36 1.18 -10.44 -10.24
C LEU A 36 0.35 -9.30 -9.62
N PRO A 37 -0.43 -9.59 -8.56
CA PRO A 37 -1.20 -8.55 -7.89
C PRO A 37 -0.26 -7.53 -7.22
N TYR A 38 -0.61 -6.26 -7.31
CA TYR A 38 0.06 -5.18 -6.59
C TYR A 38 -0.95 -4.16 -6.07
N ILE A 39 -0.51 -3.28 -5.17
CA ILE A 39 -1.35 -2.20 -4.68
C ILE A 39 -0.80 -0.89 -5.25
N PRO A 40 -1.55 -0.17 -6.11
CA PRO A 40 -1.10 1.10 -6.63
C PRO A 40 -0.79 2.11 -5.50
N GLY A 41 0.33 2.82 -5.62
CA GLY A 41 0.71 3.88 -4.67
C GLY A 41 -0.34 4.97 -4.53
N THR A 42 -1.07 5.26 -5.61
CA THR A 42 -2.22 6.18 -5.60
C THR A 42 -3.36 5.69 -4.71
N SER A 43 -3.61 4.38 -4.69
CA SER A 43 -4.61 3.78 -3.79
C SER A 43 -4.19 3.88 -2.33
N LEU A 44 -2.91 3.59 -2.02
CA LEU A 44 -2.36 3.76 -0.67
C LEU A 44 -2.42 5.21 -0.23
N MET A 45 -1.98 6.14 -1.08
CA MET A 45 -2.04 7.58 -0.81
C MET A 45 -3.47 8.03 -0.49
N GLY A 46 -4.45 7.60 -1.31
CA GLY A 46 -5.85 7.96 -1.11
C GLY A 46 -6.41 7.46 0.22
N ILE A 47 -6.07 6.23 0.62
CA ILE A 47 -6.52 5.63 1.88
C ILE A 47 -5.88 6.36 3.08
N ILE A 48 -4.57 6.60 3.04
CA ILE A 48 -3.85 7.29 4.11
C ILE A 48 -4.41 8.70 4.29
N ARG A 49 -4.52 9.46 3.19
CA ARG A 49 -5.11 10.80 3.19
C ARG A 49 -6.52 10.80 3.77
N HIS A 50 -7.37 9.85 3.36
CA HIS A 50 -8.74 9.76 3.87
C HIS A 50 -8.78 9.45 5.37
N SER A 51 -7.90 8.60 5.86
CA SER A 51 -7.79 8.26 7.28
C SER A 51 -7.26 9.43 8.13
N MET A 52 -6.53 10.36 7.52
CA MET A 52 -5.96 11.55 8.17
C MET A 52 -6.74 12.84 7.89
N LYS A 53 -7.90 12.78 7.23
CA LYS A 53 -8.67 13.97 6.79
C LYS A 53 -9.09 14.91 7.90
N ASP A 54 -9.22 14.40 9.13
CA ASP A 54 -9.62 15.18 10.30
C ASP A 54 -8.45 15.93 10.94
N LEU A 55 -7.20 15.66 10.49
CA LEU A 55 -6.04 16.44 10.89
C LEU A 55 -6.01 17.76 10.10
N LYS A 56 -5.83 18.86 10.80
CA LYS A 56 -5.84 20.23 10.21
C LYS A 56 -4.80 20.41 9.11
N GLU A 57 -3.73 19.61 9.13
CA GLU A 57 -2.60 19.69 8.20
C GLU A 57 -2.67 18.70 7.04
N SER A 58 -3.74 17.93 6.90
CA SER A 58 -3.86 16.91 5.87
C SER A 58 -3.64 17.49 4.45
N ASP A 59 -4.23 18.65 4.15
CA ASP A 59 -4.08 19.30 2.84
C ASP A 59 -2.63 19.80 2.61
N SER A 60 -1.91 20.25 3.63
CA SER A 60 -0.51 20.70 3.51
C SER A 60 0.47 19.55 3.33
N ILE A 61 0.09 18.33 3.75
CA ILE A 61 0.90 17.11 3.62
C ILE A 61 0.65 16.44 2.26
N PHE A 62 -0.62 16.20 1.93
CA PHE A 62 -1.02 15.44 0.74
C PHE A 62 -1.32 16.31 -0.48
N GLY A 63 -1.19 17.63 -0.34
CA GLY A 63 -1.53 18.58 -1.38
C GLY A 63 -3.04 18.76 -1.57
N TYR A 64 -3.41 19.81 -2.28
CA TYR A 64 -4.78 20.11 -2.64
C TYR A 64 -4.86 20.86 -3.96
N GLN A 65 -6.03 20.82 -4.59
CA GLN A 65 -6.37 21.68 -5.73
C GLN A 65 -7.78 22.22 -5.54
N LYS A 66 -7.91 23.55 -5.55
CA LYS A 66 -9.19 24.28 -5.46
C LYS A 66 -9.21 25.35 -6.54
N GLY A 67 -9.84 25.05 -7.68
CA GLY A 67 -9.80 25.92 -8.87
C GLY A 67 -8.36 26.07 -9.38
N ASP A 68 -7.92 27.31 -9.54
CA ASP A 68 -6.56 27.65 -10.04
C ASP A 68 -5.49 27.66 -8.93
N LYS A 69 -5.88 27.42 -7.68
CA LYS A 69 -4.97 27.33 -6.53
C LYS A 69 -4.73 25.87 -6.17
N GLY A 70 -3.47 25.51 -5.94
CA GLY A 70 -3.12 24.18 -5.51
C GLY A 70 -1.72 24.12 -4.92
N GLU A 71 -1.47 23.09 -4.10
CA GLU A 71 -0.17 22.75 -3.54
C GLU A 71 0.08 21.26 -3.81
N GLY A 72 1.31 20.94 -4.24
CA GLY A 72 1.70 19.56 -4.49
C GLY A 72 1.84 18.75 -3.20
N SER A 73 1.70 17.43 -3.29
CA SER A 73 1.95 16.54 -2.17
C SER A 73 3.40 16.59 -1.72
N LYS A 74 3.64 16.64 -0.40
CA LYS A 74 4.96 16.44 0.21
C LYS A 74 5.28 14.96 0.43
N VAL A 75 4.30 14.08 0.25
CA VAL A 75 4.44 12.63 0.37
C VAL A 75 4.53 12.02 -1.02
N LEU A 76 5.54 11.16 -1.22
CA LEU A 76 5.69 10.30 -2.38
C LEU A 76 5.52 8.85 -1.90
N ILE A 77 4.74 8.06 -2.61
CA ILE A 77 4.54 6.63 -2.28
C ILE A 77 4.73 5.82 -3.55
N SER A 78 5.57 4.78 -3.48
CA SER A 78 5.70 3.81 -4.56
C SER A 78 4.50 2.87 -4.60
N ASP A 79 4.36 2.15 -5.70
CA ASP A 79 3.48 0.98 -5.74
C ASP A 79 3.95 -0.05 -4.70
N ALA A 80 3.00 -0.76 -4.08
CA ALA A 80 3.31 -1.85 -3.17
C ALA A 80 3.38 -3.15 -3.96
N LEU A 81 4.60 -3.67 -4.09
CA LEU A 81 4.93 -4.85 -4.88
C LEU A 81 4.79 -6.11 -4.06
N LEU A 82 4.35 -7.20 -4.69
CA LEU A 82 4.27 -8.52 -4.09
C LEU A 82 5.64 -8.99 -3.62
N LEU A 83 5.73 -9.58 -2.43
CA LEU A 83 6.90 -10.33 -1.99
C LEU A 83 6.79 -11.78 -2.43
N GLY A 84 7.86 -12.29 -3.04
CA GLY A 84 8.01 -13.71 -3.35
C GLY A 84 8.21 -14.57 -2.09
N SER A 85 8.31 -15.89 -2.28
CA SER A 85 8.55 -16.87 -1.21
C SER A 85 9.86 -16.60 -0.46
N ASN A 86 10.86 -16.04 -1.14
CA ASN A 86 12.16 -15.61 -0.59
C ASN A 86 12.12 -14.27 0.14
N GLN A 87 10.95 -13.67 0.33
CA GLN A 87 10.72 -12.34 0.93
C GLN A 87 11.39 -11.18 0.17
N LYS A 88 11.70 -11.37 -1.11
CA LYS A 88 12.15 -10.29 -2.00
C LYS A 88 11.01 -9.73 -2.82
N ALA A 89 11.06 -8.43 -3.08
CA ALA A 89 10.06 -7.74 -3.90
C ALA A 89 10.11 -8.24 -5.35
N MET A 90 8.96 -8.39 -5.97
CA MET A 90 8.84 -8.63 -7.41
C MET A 90 8.97 -7.29 -8.16
N ASP A 91 10.16 -6.71 -8.08
CA ASP A 91 10.47 -5.40 -8.68
C ASP A 91 11.01 -5.58 -10.10
N GLY A 92 10.34 -4.95 -11.08
CA GLY A 92 10.64 -5.10 -12.50
C GLY A 92 10.16 -6.42 -13.12
N LEU A 93 10.64 -6.71 -14.34
CA LEU A 93 10.28 -7.93 -15.08
C LEU A 93 11.03 -9.14 -14.50
N LYS A 94 10.28 -10.17 -14.13
CA LYS A 94 10.79 -11.43 -13.54
C LYS A 94 10.33 -12.65 -14.36
N ASN A 95 11.13 -13.70 -14.32
CA ASN A 95 10.67 -15.01 -14.76
C ASN A 95 10.08 -15.77 -13.58
N ILE A 96 8.75 -15.87 -13.56
CA ILE A 96 7.99 -16.52 -12.47
C ILE A 96 7.64 -17.97 -12.75
N GLU A 97 7.96 -18.52 -13.93
CA GLU A 97 7.53 -19.85 -14.37
C GLU A 97 8.01 -20.99 -13.46
N GLN A 98 9.11 -20.80 -12.73
CA GLN A 98 9.68 -21.82 -11.85
C GLN A 98 9.34 -21.62 -10.37
N ASP A 99 8.60 -20.56 -10.02
CA ASP A 99 8.20 -20.28 -8.65
C ASP A 99 6.75 -20.69 -8.41
N GLU A 100 6.55 -21.85 -7.77
CA GLU A 100 5.21 -22.39 -7.46
C GLU A 100 4.37 -21.45 -6.57
N TYR A 101 5.01 -20.66 -5.70
CA TYR A 101 4.32 -19.69 -4.88
C TYR A 101 3.75 -18.56 -5.75
N LEU A 102 4.54 -18.04 -6.68
CA LEU A 102 4.10 -16.95 -7.57
C LEU A 102 3.03 -17.43 -8.55
N LYS A 103 3.13 -18.68 -9.05
CA LYS A 103 2.10 -19.28 -9.91
C LYS A 103 0.72 -19.34 -9.24
N ALA A 104 0.65 -19.44 -7.92
CA ALA A 104 -0.63 -19.42 -7.22
C ALA A 104 -1.42 -18.11 -7.44
N PHE A 105 -0.75 -17.04 -7.85
CA PHE A 105 -1.40 -15.75 -8.14
C PHE A 105 -1.89 -15.62 -9.59
N GLU A 106 -1.55 -16.54 -10.50
CA GLU A 106 -2.07 -16.54 -11.88
C GLU A 106 -3.59 -16.67 -11.89
N VAL A 107 -4.12 -17.53 -11.00
CA VAL A 107 -5.56 -17.74 -10.87
C VAL A 107 -6.00 -17.38 -9.45
N LEU A 108 -6.49 -16.15 -9.29
CA LEU A 108 -6.99 -15.69 -8.01
C LEU A 108 -8.44 -16.14 -7.76
N PRO A 109 -8.82 -16.40 -6.50
CA PRO A 109 -10.18 -16.79 -6.15
C PRO A 109 -11.17 -15.66 -6.43
N ILE A 110 -12.35 -16.07 -6.89
CA ILE A 110 -13.48 -15.18 -7.15
C ILE A 110 -14.48 -15.30 -5.99
N ARG A 111 -14.90 -14.17 -5.44
CA ARG A 111 -15.98 -14.07 -4.46
C ARG A 111 -17.24 -13.57 -5.14
N GLN A 112 -18.29 -14.33 -4.97
CA GLN A 112 -19.60 -13.97 -5.48
C GLN A 112 -20.36 -13.16 -4.42
N HIS A 113 -20.93 -12.05 -4.84
CA HIS A 113 -21.74 -11.18 -4.01
C HIS A 113 -23.14 -11.05 -4.59
N VAL A 114 -24.13 -10.92 -3.71
CA VAL A 114 -25.51 -10.66 -4.10
C VAL A 114 -25.99 -9.43 -3.36
N ARG A 115 -26.44 -8.43 -4.11
CA ARG A 115 -27.12 -7.29 -3.53
C ARG A 115 -28.51 -7.72 -3.06
N ILE A 116 -28.78 -7.55 -1.78
CA ILE A 116 -30.07 -7.89 -1.16
C ILE A 116 -30.93 -6.64 -1.10
N THR A 117 -32.22 -6.78 -1.45
CA THR A 117 -33.23 -5.71 -1.33
C THR A 117 -33.66 -5.56 0.14
N GLU A 118 -34.35 -4.48 0.46
CA GLU A 118 -34.93 -4.25 1.80
C GLU A 118 -35.89 -5.39 2.24
N LYS A 119 -36.44 -6.14 1.29
CA LYS A 119 -37.32 -7.30 1.53
C LYS A 119 -36.55 -8.61 1.75
N GLY A 120 -35.20 -8.56 1.79
CA GLY A 120 -34.38 -9.76 1.99
C GLY A 120 -34.24 -10.66 0.76
N THR A 121 -34.70 -10.23 -0.42
CA THR A 121 -34.57 -10.97 -1.68
C THR A 121 -33.40 -10.43 -2.50
N GLY A 122 -32.82 -11.25 -3.36
CA GLY A 122 -31.78 -10.79 -4.29
C GLY A 122 -32.33 -9.71 -5.22
N ALA A 123 -31.58 -8.63 -5.41
CA ALA A 123 -31.95 -7.59 -6.37
C ALA A 123 -31.81 -8.11 -7.81
N ASN A 124 -32.66 -7.65 -8.72
CA ASN A 124 -32.48 -7.89 -10.16
C ASN A 124 -31.12 -7.35 -10.59
N HIS A 125 -30.31 -8.16 -11.30
CA HIS A 125 -28.92 -7.86 -11.67
C HIS A 125 -28.03 -7.52 -10.47
N GLY A 126 -28.33 -8.07 -9.28
CA GLY A 126 -27.60 -7.82 -8.04
C GLY A 126 -26.44 -8.77 -7.79
N LYS A 127 -26.16 -9.75 -8.67
CA LYS A 127 -24.97 -10.58 -8.59
C LYS A 127 -23.79 -9.83 -9.19
N PHE A 128 -22.67 -9.86 -8.50
CA PHE A 128 -21.39 -9.41 -9.03
C PHE A 128 -20.26 -10.26 -8.45
N ASP A 129 -19.23 -10.44 -9.23
CA ASP A 129 -18.08 -11.26 -8.92
C ASP A 129 -16.88 -10.35 -8.68
N GLU A 130 -16.14 -10.62 -7.60
CA GLU A 130 -14.96 -9.86 -7.22
C GLU A 130 -13.78 -10.81 -7.03
N GLN A 131 -12.67 -10.53 -7.72
CA GLN A 131 -11.42 -11.27 -7.57
C GLN A 131 -10.70 -10.81 -6.31
N VAL A 132 -10.11 -11.73 -5.56
CA VAL A 132 -9.43 -11.41 -4.30
C VAL A 132 -8.05 -12.04 -4.21
N VAL A 133 -7.13 -11.33 -3.58
CA VAL A 133 -5.80 -11.83 -3.22
C VAL A 133 -5.89 -12.59 -1.90
N TYR A 134 -5.08 -13.62 -1.75
CA TYR A 134 -5.06 -14.48 -0.58
C TYR A 134 -4.68 -13.73 0.70
N LYS A 135 -5.29 -14.11 1.81
CA LYS A 135 -4.80 -13.79 3.16
C LYS A 135 -3.37 -14.33 3.33
N GLY A 136 -2.51 -13.57 4.00
CA GLY A 136 -1.09 -13.92 4.21
C GLY A 136 -0.17 -13.35 3.13
N THR A 137 -0.71 -12.83 2.04
CA THR A 137 0.09 -12.17 1.00
C THR A 137 0.76 -10.92 1.55
N ARG A 138 2.03 -10.74 1.22
CA ARG A 138 2.84 -9.59 1.64
C ARG A 138 3.15 -8.68 0.48
N PHE A 139 3.11 -7.38 0.77
CA PHE A 139 3.45 -6.32 -0.17
C PHE A 139 4.43 -5.36 0.49
N ILE A 140 5.40 -4.90 -0.28
CA ILE A 140 6.40 -3.92 0.16
C ILE A 140 6.31 -2.66 -0.67
N PHE A 141 6.39 -1.50 -0.02
CA PHE A 141 6.44 -0.19 -0.67
C PHE A 141 7.36 0.74 0.09
N GLU A 142 7.72 1.82 -0.58
CA GLU A 142 8.51 2.90 0.00
C GLU A 142 7.70 4.19 0.00
N MET A 143 7.83 4.93 1.07
CA MET A 143 7.23 6.24 1.23
C MET A 143 8.31 7.24 1.59
N GLU A 144 8.28 8.40 0.94
CA GLU A 144 9.17 9.52 1.22
C GLU A 144 8.34 10.74 1.62
N LEU A 145 8.74 11.43 2.69
CA LEU A 145 8.18 12.69 3.11
C LEU A 145 9.21 13.80 2.94
N LEU A 146 8.83 14.85 2.22
CA LEU A 146 9.56 16.11 2.14
C LEU A 146 9.32 16.89 3.42
N SER A 147 10.30 16.91 4.31
CA SER A 147 10.21 17.59 5.59
C SER A 147 11.33 18.63 5.75
N GLU A 148 11.09 19.65 6.54
CA GLU A 148 12.07 20.66 6.94
C GLU A 148 12.85 20.24 8.18
N THR A 149 12.35 19.26 8.93
CA THR A 149 12.93 18.77 10.19
C THR A 149 13.24 17.28 10.13
N LYS A 150 14.21 16.82 10.93
CA LYS A 150 14.56 15.38 11.01
C LYS A 150 13.50 14.54 11.72
N ASP A 151 12.78 15.14 12.66
CA ASP A 151 11.73 14.50 13.45
C ASP A 151 10.39 15.15 13.07
N ASP A 152 9.81 14.69 11.96
CA ASP A 152 8.55 15.21 11.47
C ASP A 152 7.38 14.44 12.08
N GLU A 153 6.55 15.11 12.84
CA GLU A 153 5.32 14.57 13.44
C GLU A 153 4.38 13.98 12.37
N ASN A 154 4.37 14.56 11.17
CA ASN A 154 3.54 14.09 10.07
C ASN A 154 3.93 12.68 9.62
N MET A 155 5.25 12.37 9.54
CA MET A 155 5.71 11.03 9.24
C MET A 155 5.24 10.04 10.31
N GLN A 156 5.35 10.41 11.58
CA GLN A 156 4.89 9.56 12.68
C GLN A 156 3.37 9.32 12.61
N ASN A 157 2.59 10.36 12.31
CA ASN A 157 1.14 10.26 12.16
C ASN A 157 0.74 9.35 10.99
N ILE A 158 1.45 9.44 9.86
CA ILE A 158 1.24 8.54 8.71
C ILE A 158 1.56 7.08 9.10
N LEU A 159 2.70 6.85 9.74
CA LEU A 159 3.12 5.50 10.15
C LEU A 159 2.16 4.90 11.19
N ASN A 160 1.66 5.70 12.14
CA ASN A 160 0.64 5.28 13.09
C ASN A 160 -0.67 4.92 12.39
N THR A 161 -1.08 5.69 11.38
CA THR A 161 -2.27 5.41 10.58
C THR A 161 -2.15 4.07 9.85
N ILE A 162 -1.01 3.82 9.20
CA ILE A 162 -0.76 2.55 8.49
C ILE A 162 -0.69 1.37 9.45
N SER A 163 -0.18 1.58 10.66
CA SER A 163 -0.05 0.55 11.70
C SER A 163 -1.34 0.32 12.49
N SER A 164 -2.36 1.14 12.28
CA SER A 164 -3.64 1.02 12.98
C SER A 164 -4.32 -0.32 12.68
N PRO A 165 -4.91 -1.01 13.69
CA PRO A 165 -5.72 -2.20 13.47
C PRO A 165 -6.94 -1.98 12.56
N THR A 166 -7.34 -0.73 12.35
CA THR A 166 -8.44 -0.33 11.47
C THR A 166 -7.99 -0.03 10.05
N PHE A 167 -6.69 -0.07 9.75
CA PHE A 167 -6.17 0.18 8.41
C PHE A 167 -6.64 -0.88 7.43
N ARG A 168 -7.29 -0.46 6.35
CA ARG A 168 -7.88 -1.33 5.33
C ARG A 168 -7.50 -0.83 3.95
N VAL A 169 -7.24 -1.76 3.04
CA VAL A 169 -6.88 -1.48 1.65
C VAL A 169 -7.87 -2.14 0.70
N GLY A 170 -8.20 -1.48 -0.38
CA GLY A 170 -9.05 -2.00 -1.45
C GLY A 170 -10.55 -1.83 -1.20
N SER A 171 -11.33 -2.58 -1.98
CA SER A 171 -12.80 -2.61 -1.90
C SER A 171 -13.31 -3.59 -0.84
N GLY A 172 -14.62 -3.58 -0.58
CA GLY A 172 -15.27 -4.54 0.32
C GLY A 172 -14.84 -4.47 1.78
N THR A 173 -14.24 -3.36 2.23
CA THR A 173 -13.69 -3.21 3.59
C THR A 173 -14.76 -3.37 4.68
N ARG A 174 -16.00 -2.94 4.40
CA ARG A 174 -17.15 -3.16 5.30
C ARG A 174 -17.62 -4.61 5.34
N ASN A 175 -17.23 -5.42 4.34
CA ASN A 175 -17.53 -6.86 4.24
C ASN A 175 -16.38 -7.73 4.77
N GLY A 176 -15.42 -7.14 5.49
CA GLY A 176 -14.31 -7.85 6.12
C GLY A 176 -13.07 -8.04 5.23
N PHE A 177 -13.01 -7.41 4.06
CA PHE A 177 -11.85 -7.45 3.17
C PHE A 177 -10.81 -6.38 3.51
N GLY A 178 -9.60 -6.58 3.01
CA GLY A 178 -8.55 -5.58 2.98
C GLY A 178 -7.90 -5.27 4.32
N SER A 179 -8.09 -6.08 5.34
CA SER A 179 -7.39 -5.91 6.62
C SER A 179 -5.90 -6.16 6.42
N MET A 180 -5.08 -5.23 6.88
CA MET A 180 -3.63 -5.27 6.74
C MET A 180 -2.96 -5.14 8.11
N LYS A 181 -1.75 -5.70 8.24
CA LYS A 181 -0.84 -5.43 9.35
C LYS A 181 0.54 -5.10 8.83
N VAL A 182 1.25 -4.22 9.51
CA VAL A 182 2.67 -3.96 9.27
C VAL A 182 3.48 -5.13 9.85
N VAL A 183 4.33 -5.75 9.04
CA VAL A 183 5.21 -6.86 9.46
C VAL A 183 6.67 -6.45 9.50
N SER A 184 7.07 -5.43 8.73
CA SER A 184 8.40 -4.82 8.80
C SER A 184 8.30 -3.34 8.48
N LEU A 185 9.09 -2.54 9.18
CA LEU A 185 9.23 -1.11 8.98
C LEU A 185 10.69 -0.74 9.11
N LYS A 186 11.29 -0.31 8.01
CA LYS A 186 12.62 0.30 7.96
C LYS A 186 12.47 1.80 7.73
N TYR A 187 13.29 2.60 8.40
CA TYR A 187 13.15 4.04 8.41
C TYR A 187 14.50 4.73 8.45
N ALA A 188 14.67 5.83 7.73
CA ALA A 188 15.81 6.72 7.82
C ALA A 188 15.40 8.18 7.55
N SER A 189 16.18 9.11 8.11
CA SER A 189 16.05 10.54 7.90
C SER A 189 17.37 11.11 7.38
N TYR A 190 17.31 11.88 6.29
CA TYR A 190 18.45 12.48 5.64
C TYR A 190 18.33 14.00 5.64
N ASP A 191 19.35 14.68 6.16
CA ASP A 191 19.50 16.12 6.04
C ASP A 191 20.33 16.44 4.77
N LEU A 192 19.64 16.74 3.68
CA LEU A 192 20.30 16.97 2.38
C LEU A 192 21.19 18.23 2.34
N THR A 193 21.23 19.02 3.41
CA THR A 193 22.19 20.13 3.56
C THR A 193 23.55 19.63 4.06
N GLN A 194 23.63 18.39 4.56
CA GLN A 194 24.84 17.74 5.03
C GLN A 194 25.38 16.80 3.94
N GLU A 195 26.62 16.95 3.56
CA GLU A 195 27.26 16.18 2.47
C GLU A 195 27.17 14.66 2.73
N LYS A 196 27.38 14.22 3.96
CA LYS A 196 27.30 12.82 4.35
C LYS A 196 25.90 12.21 4.16
N ASP A 197 24.87 12.95 4.58
CA ASP A 197 23.48 12.50 4.46
C ASP A 197 23.02 12.54 2.99
N LEU A 198 23.47 13.54 2.23
CA LEU A 198 23.22 13.64 0.80
C LEU A 198 23.84 12.45 0.05
N ASP A 199 25.09 12.12 0.33
CA ASP A 199 25.78 10.98 -0.26
C ASP A 199 25.09 9.66 0.06
N ALA A 200 24.65 9.47 1.32
CA ALA A 200 23.92 8.28 1.74
C ALA A 200 22.55 8.19 1.02
N TYR A 201 21.83 9.30 0.91
CA TYR A 201 20.58 9.37 0.17
C TYR A 201 20.75 9.02 -1.32
N LEU A 202 21.78 9.58 -1.98
CA LEU A 202 22.05 9.34 -3.39
C LEU A 202 22.53 7.90 -3.69
N LYS A 203 23.18 7.25 -2.71
CA LYS A 203 23.63 5.84 -2.84
C LYS A 203 22.54 4.83 -2.53
N LYS A 204 21.45 5.27 -1.86
CA LYS A 204 20.33 4.39 -1.57
C LYS A 204 19.71 3.88 -2.87
N SER A 205 19.58 2.57 -3.01
CA SER A 205 18.88 1.98 -4.13
C SER A 205 17.39 2.31 -4.11
N SER A 206 16.84 2.64 -5.29
CA SER A 206 15.40 2.79 -5.49
C SER A 206 14.68 1.46 -5.64
N SER A 207 15.41 0.35 -5.87
CA SER A 207 14.82 -0.98 -5.97
C SER A 207 14.35 -1.46 -4.61
N LEU A 208 13.11 -1.95 -4.57
CA LEU A 208 12.52 -2.57 -3.38
C LEU A 208 13.05 -4.00 -3.13
N GLU A 209 13.72 -4.60 -4.12
CA GLU A 209 14.34 -5.92 -4.01
C GLU A 209 15.65 -5.89 -3.19
N GLU A 210 16.34 -4.75 -3.22
CA GLU A 210 17.62 -4.59 -2.53
C GLU A 210 17.43 -4.28 -1.06
N ASP A 211 18.30 -4.87 -0.23
CA ASP A 211 18.31 -4.60 1.20
C ASP A 211 18.76 -3.16 1.48
N TRP A 212 18.03 -2.49 2.36
CA TRP A 212 18.37 -1.16 2.84
C TRP A 212 19.02 -1.26 4.22
N ASN A 213 20.34 -1.45 4.23
CA ASN A 213 21.11 -1.76 5.44
C ASN A 213 21.34 -0.54 6.35
N GLU A 214 21.24 0.68 5.82
CA GLU A 214 21.46 1.92 6.57
C GLU A 214 20.22 2.36 7.38
N ALA A 215 19.07 1.76 7.13
CA ALA A 215 17.83 2.09 7.80
C ALA A 215 17.74 1.47 9.21
N MET A 216 17.16 2.22 10.13
CA MET A 216 16.75 1.69 11.42
C MET A 216 15.49 0.84 11.27
N GLU A 217 15.49 -0.35 11.86
CA GLU A 217 14.31 -1.18 11.95
C GLU A 217 13.47 -0.76 13.17
N LYS A 218 12.20 -0.43 12.95
CA LYS A 218 11.23 -0.16 14.01
C LYS A 218 10.27 -1.33 14.14
N LYS A 219 10.00 -1.75 15.36
CA LYS A 219 8.95 -2.75 15.62
C LYS A 219 7.58 -2.09 15.48
N PRO A 220 6.61 -2.74 14.80
CA PRO A 220 5.26 -2.17 14.61
C PRO A 220 4.56 -1.79 15.92
N CYS A 221 4.84 -2.50 17.02
CA CYS A 221 4.27 -2.20 18.34
C CYS A 221 4.82 -0.93 19.01
N GLU A 222 5.97 -0.41 18.57
CA GLU A 222 6.57 0.82 19.10
C GLU A 222 5.92 2.08 18.51
N LEU A 223 5.08 1.92 17.48
CA LEU A 223 4.31 2.99 16.85
C LEU A 223 2.99 3.29 17.57
N GLN A 224 2.53 2.39 18.45
CA GLN A 224 1.25 2.53 19.17
C GLN A 224 1.38 3.17 20.56
N GLY A 225 2.56 3.65 20.92
CA GLY A 225 2.84 4.23 22.24
C GLY A 225 2.71 5.75 22.23
N THR A 226 1.61 6.21 22.65
CA THR A 226 1.18 7.20 23.68
C THR A 226 -0.15 7.79 23.36
#